data_57bf7785388684469997a6d94c715693
#
_entry.id   57bf7785388684469997a6d94c715693
#
_cell.length_a   1.000
_cell.length_b   1.000
_cell.length_c   1.000
_cell.angle_alpha   90.00
_cell.angle_beta   90.00
_cell.angle_gamma   90.00
#
_symmetry.space_group_name_H-M   'P 1'
#
loop_
_entity.id
_entity.type
_entity.pdbx_description
1 polymer ?
#
loop_
_entity_poly.entity_id
_entity_poly.type
_entity_poly.pdbx_seq_one_letter_code
_entity_poly.pdbx_strand_id
1 'polypeptide(L)'
;MEADQGRALLDHFLASCRDRGFVKARGQQRTDATHVLAAIRTLNRLECLGETLAHTLHQLLWDAPGWARTTIPAAWRDRYGPRFDQFRLPNTLAEREALALAIGADGRQVLAWVQADATPHLVRHHSAVRLLRQVWIQQFYAEEAPLRLRAEKDLPPASRLIGSPYDPDARVSTKRDTTWNGYKVYLSETCNAEGPNLITDVQTTPATMSDVEVTSRVHAALQGLPAEHFVDSAYPDAETLVQSQIQGIDLVGPVHRDTSWQAQAGQGYDLTE
;
A
#
# COMPACT_ATOMS: atom_id res chain seq x y z
N MET A 1 2.41 4.35 -17.29
CA MET A 1 2.59 5.44 -18.29
C MET A 1 2.45 6.82 -17.68
N GLU A 2 1.37 7.14 -16.95
CA GLU A 2 1.19 8.49 -16.36
C GLU A 2 2.23 8.84 -15.28
N ALA A 3 2.59 7.89 -14.42
CA ALA A 3 3.60 8.11 -13.37
C ALA A 3 5.00 8.43 -13.94
N ASP A 4 5.39 7.78 -15.04
CA ASP A 4 6.66 8.05 -15.72
C ASP A 4 6.70 9.44 -16.36
N GLN A 5 5.57 9.93 -16.89
CA GLN A 5 5.48 11.27 -17.47
C GLN A 5 5.60 12.36 -16.41
N GLY A 6 4.97 12.18 -15.25
CA GLY A 6 5.09 13.12 -14.12
C GLY A 6 6.53 13.22 -13.62
N ARG A 7 7.21 12.08 -13.48
CA ARG A 7 8.64 12.04 -13.10
C ARG A 7 9.52 12.75 -14.13
N ALA A 8 9.36 12.44 -15.41
CA ALA A 8 10.12 13.06 -16.48
C ALA A 8 9.93 14.59 -16.53
N LEU A 9 8.71 15.07 -16.28
CA LEU A 9 8.42 16.51 -16.19
C LEU A 9 9.15 17.17 -15.01
N LEU A 10 9.09 16.55 -13.84
CA LEU A 10 9.80 17.04 -12.65
C LEU A 10 11.31 17.09 -12.90
N ASP A 11 11.88 16.02 -13.46
CA ASP A 11 13.32 15.94 -13.75
C ASP A 11 13.77 17.03 -14.75
N HIS A 12 12.97 17.29 -15.78
CA HIS A 12 13.23 18.37 -16.74
C HIS A 12 13.15 19.77 -16.08
N PHE A 13 12.14 19.98 -15.25
CA PHE A 13 12.02 21.23 -14.47
C PHE A 13 13.23 21.43 -13.54
N LEU A 14 13.61 20.40 -12.80
CA LEU A 14 14.75 20.44 -11.88
C LEU A 14 16.08 20.68 -12.61
N ALA A 15 16.27 20.11 -13.81
CA ALA A 15 17.45 20.41 -14.65
C ALA A 15 17.52 21.91 -14.95
N SER A 16 16.42 22.52 -15.40
CA SER A 16 16.37 23.96 -15.66
C SER A 16 16.61 24.80 -14.40
N CYS A 17 16.15 24.34 -13.22
CA CYS A 17 16.41 25.02 -11.97
C CYS A 17 17.88 24.94 -11.53
N ARG A 18 18.55 23.81 -11.81
CA ARG A 18 20.00 23.65 -11.57
C ARG A 18 20.82 24.59 -12.44
N ASP A 19 20.50 24.67 -13.74
CA ASP A 19 21.20 25.56 -14.68
C ASP A 19 21.09 27.03 -14.27
N ARG A 20 20.01 27.39 -13.61
CA ARG A 20 19.77 28.75 -13.07
C ARG A 20 20.30 28.97 -11.63
N GLY A 21 20.89 27.95 -11.01
CA GLY A 21 21.43 28.03 -9.67
C GLY A 21 20.38 27.96 -8.53
N PHE A 22 19.12 27.69 -8.81
CA PHE A 22 18.07 27.53 -7.80
C PHE A 22 18.18 26.23 -7.01
N VAL A 23 18.74 25.18 -7.61
CA VAL A 23 19.06 23.91 -6.94
C VAL A 23 20.58 23.78 -6.90
N LYS A 24 21.13 23.87 -5.68
CA LYS A 24 22.59 23.79 -5.46
C LYS A 24 23.03 22.32 -5.41
N ALA A 25 24.10 21.98 -6.13
CA ALA A 25 24.78 20.71 -5.94
C ALA A 25 25.33 20.66 -4.50
N ARG A 26 25.10 19.52 -3.80
CA ARG A 26 25.48 19.37 -2.39
C ARG A 26 24.84 20.43 -1.47
N GLY A 27 23.63 20.91 -1.80
CA GLY A 27 22.86 21.82 -0.97
C GLY A 27 22.17 21.11 0.21
N GLN A 28 21.33 21.86 0.91
CA GLN A 28 20.49 21.36 2.00
C GLN A 28 19.14 20.93 1.47
N GLN A 29 18.65 19.78 1.95
CA GLN A 29 17.32 19.28 1.64
C GLN A 29 16.60 18.86 2.92
N ARG A 30 15.28 18.86 2.88
CA ARG A 30 14.44 18.27 3.93
C ARG A 30 13.38 17.37 3.32
N THR A 31 13.01 16.32 4.05
CA THR A 31 11.92 15.41 3.66
C THR A 31 10.91 15.30 4.78
N ASP A 32 9.64 15.37 4.41
CA ASP A 32 8.52 15.11 5.32
C ASP A 32 7.46 14.25 4.64
N ALA A 33 6.70 13.53 5.45
CA ALA A 33 5.65 12.61 5.02
C ALA A 33 4.26 13.20 5.27
N THR A 34 3.40 13.11 4.27
CA THR A 34 1.98 13.39 4.42
C THR A 34 1.13 12.16 4.05
N HIS A 35 -0.10 12.09 4.58
CA HIS A 35 -1.02 11.00 4.30
C HIS A 35 -1.91 11.35 3.12
N VAL A 36 -2.09 10.38 2.23
CA VAL A 36 -3.02 10.49 1.09
C VAL A 36 -4.06 9.40 1.22
N LEU A 37 -5.32 9.81 1.26
CA LEU A 37 -6.45 8.88 1.26
C LEU A 37 -6.58 8.23 -0.10
N ALA A 38 -6.83 6.93 -0.13
CA ALA A 38 -7.26 6.27 -1.35
C ALA A 38 -8.63 6.82 -1.79
N ALA A 39 -8.81 7.03 -3.07
CA ALA A 39 -10.07 7.51 -3.64
C ALA A 39 -11.14 6.39 -3.71
N ILE A 40 -11.16 5.52 -2.70
CA ILE A 40 -12.06 4.37 -2.60
C ILE A 40 -12.78 4.36 -1.26
N ARG A 41 -13.98 3.76 -1.24
CA ARG A 41 -14.68 3.49 0.01
C ARG A 41 -13.94 2.44 0.84
N THR A 42 -13.75 2.70 2.14
CA THR A 42 -13.27 1.67 3.06
C THR A 42 -14.31 0.55 3.18
N LEU A 43 -13.88 -0.67 2.96
CA LEU A 43 -14.73 -1.86 3.03
C LEU A 43 -14.48 -2.59 4.34
N ASN A 44 -15.55 -3.09 4.97
CA ASN A 44 -15.39 -4.10 6.01
C ASN A 44 -15.01 -5.46 5.37
N ARG A 45 -14.62 -6.43 6.19
CA ARG A 45 -14.14 -7.73 5.72
C ARG A 45 -15.13 -8.45 4.80
N LEU A 46 -16.41 -8.46 5.15
CA LEU A 46 -17.44 -9.14 4.36
C LEU A 46 -17.73 -8.42 3.05
N GLU A 47 -17.77 -7.08 3.08
CA GLU A 47 -17.85 -6.25 1.88
C GLU A 47 -16.67 -6.49 0.95
N CYS A 48 -15.45 -6.55 1.48
CA CYS A 48 -14.24 -6.82 0.70
C CYS A 48 -14.31 -8.18 -0.02
N LEU A 49 -14.80 -9.22 0.65
CA LEU A 49 -15.01 -10.53 0.02
C LEU A 49 -16.02 -10.46 -1.13
N GLY A 50 -17.18 -9.88 -0.86
CA GLY A 50 -18.27 -9.77 -1.85
C GLY A 50 -17.87 -8.90 -3.04
N GLU A 51 -17.30 -7.72 -2.79
CA GLU A 51 -16.83 -6.80 -3.83
C GLU A 51 -15.68 -7.39 -4.66
N THR A 52 -14.76 -8.17 -4.03
CA THR A 52 -13.67 -8.81 -4.77
C THR A 52 -14.20 -9.85 -5.75
N LEU A 53 -15.16 -10.67 -5.32
CA LEU A 53 -15.77 -11.65 -6.22
C LEU A 53 -16.60 -10.98 -7.31
N ALA A 54 -17.44 -10.00 -6.94
CA ALA A 54 -18.24 -9.23 -7.89
C ALA A 54 -17.36 -8.53 -8.94
N HIS A 55 -16.30 -7.84 -8.51
CA HIS A 55 -15.33 -7.21 -9.39
C HIS A 55 -14.72 -8.22 -10.37
N THR A 56 -14.28 -9.37 -9.87
CA THR A 56 -13.69 -10.42 -10.71
C THR A 56 -14.68 -10.92 -11.77
N LEU A 57 -15.92 -11.18 -11.37
CA LEU A 57 -16.96 -11.64 -12.29
C LEU A 57 -17.28 -10.58 -13.36
N HIS A 58 -17.37 -9.31 -12.98
CA HIS A 58 -17.61 -8.21 -13.91
C HIS A 58 -16.48 -8.06 -14.94
N GLN A 59 -15.22 -8.12 -14.50
CA GLN A 59 -14.06 -8.04 -15.39
C GLN A 59 -14.03 -9.23 -16.36
N LEU A 60 -14.31 -10.44 -15.91
CA LEU A 60 -14.37 -11.63 -16.77
C LEU A 60 -15.54 -11.57 -17.75
N LEU A 61 -16.69 -11.01 -17.36
CA LEU A 61 -17.82 -10.79 -18.27
C LEU A 61 -17.50 -9.76 -19.34
N TRP A 62 -16.66 -8.77 -19.02
CA TRP A 62 -16.24 -7.72 -19.95
C TRP A 62 -15.16 -8.21 -20.91
N ASP A 63 -14.09 -8.83 -20.40
CA ASP A 63 -12.89 -9.15 -21.18
C ASP A 63 -12.96 -10.53 -21.85
N ALA A 64 -13.78 -11.46 -21.32
CA ALA A 64 -13.96 -12.81 -21.84
C ALA A 64 -15.44 -13.24 -21.86
N PRO A 65 -16.34 -12.46 -22.54
CA PRO A 65 -17.79 -12.66 -22.45
C PRO A 65 -18.26 -14.05 -22.90
N GLY A 66 -17.60 -14.66 -23.90
CA GLY A 66 -17.93 -15.98 -24.40
C GLY A 66 -17.75 -17.05 -23.33
N TRP A 67 -16.58 -17.08 -22.71
CA TRP A 67 -16.28 -18.01 -21.61
C TRP A 67 -17.15 -17.72 -20.37
N ALA A 68 -17.26 -16.47 -19.98
CA ALA A 68 -17.97 -16.10 -18.76
C ALA A 68 -19.47 -16.45 -18.82
N ARG A 69 -20.13 -16.23 -19.96
CA ARG A 69 -21.57 -16.55 -20.13
C ARG A 69 -21.86 -18.04 -20.11
N THR A 70 -20.93 -18.87 -20.53
CA THR A 70 -21.09 -20.33 -20.53
C THR A 70 -20.72 -20.97 -19.21
N THR A 71 -19.86 -20.32 -18.41
CA THR A 71 -19.28 -20.89 -17.19
C THR A 71 -19.96 -20.34 -15.92
N ILE A 72 -20.25 -19.03 -15.87
CA ILE A 72 -20.81 -18.38 -14.68
C ILE A 72 -22.33 -18.59 -14.66
N PRO A 73 -22.90 -19.15 -13.54
CA PRO A 73 -24.34 -19.36 -13.43
C PRO A 73 -25.13 -18.04 -13.53
N ALA A 74 -26.20 -18.04 -14.31
CA ALA A 74 -27.04 -16.85 -14.49
C ALA A 74 -27.61 -16.29 -13.17
N ALA A 75 -27.93 -17.17 -12.21
CA ALA A 75 -28.41 -16.79 -10.88
C ALA A 75 -27.42 -15.96 -10.05
N TRP A 76 -26.11 -15.97 -10.40
CA TRP A 76 -25.12 -15.15 -9.73
C TRP A 76 -25.23 -13.67 -10.06
N ARG A 77 -25.95 -13.31 -11.14
CA ARG A 77 -26.26 -11.91 -11.48
C ARG A 77 -26.98 -11.20 -10.34
N ASP A 78 -27.95 -11.87 -9.71
CA ASP A 78 -28.74 -11.28 -8.63
C ASP A 78 -27.93 -11.17 -7.34
N ARG A 79 -26.97 -12.09 -7.12
CA ARG A 79 -26.10 -12.12 -5.95
C ARG A 79 -24.93 -11.15 -6.03
N TYR A 80 -24.26 -11.06 -7.18
CA TYR A 80 -23.02 -10.31 -7.39
C TYR A 80 -23.15 -9.10 -8.31
N GLY A 81 -24.31 -8.82 -8.87
CA GLY A 81 -24.61 -7.61 -9.65
C GLY A 81 -24.71 -6.36 -8.77
N PRO A 82 -25.50 -6.40 -7.68
CA PRO A 82 -25.57 -5.28 -6.74
C PRO A 82 -24.29 -5.11 -5.93
N ARG A 83 -24.00 -3.87 -5.50
CA ARG A 83 -22.91 -3.58 -4.59
C ARG A 83 -23.12 -4.25 -3.24
N PHE A 84 -22.03 -4.74 -2.65
CA PHE A 84 -21.98 -5.18 -1.25
C PHE A 84 -21.87 -3.93 -0.37
N ASP A 85 -23.00 -3.54 0.26
CA ASP A 85 -23.14 -2.38 1.12
C ASP A 85 -23.58 -2.84 2.51
N GLN A 86 -23.02 -2.24 3.57
CA GLN A 86 -23.35 -2.59 4.95
C GLN A 86 -24.86 -2.56 5.26
N PHE A 87 -25.62 -1.73 4.56
CA PHE A 87 -27.09 -1.67 4.69
C PHE A 87 -27.82 -2.90 4.13
N ARG A 88 -27.14 -3.70 3.31
CA ARG A 88 -27.66 -4.93 2.70
C ARG A 88 -27.07 -6.19 3.31
N LEU A 89 -26.12 -6.03 4.22
CA LEU A 89 -25.51 -7.16 4.92
C LEU A 89 -26.39 -7.64 6.08
N PRO A 90 -26.36 -8.93 6.40
CA PRO A 90 -27.05 -9.47 7.55
C PRO A 90 -26.66 -8.76 8.87
N ASN A 91 -27.57 -8.75 9.81
CA ASN A 91 -27.37 -8.08 11.10
C ASN A 91 -26.65 -8.95 12.14
N THR A 92 -26.82 -10.27 12.09
CA THR A 92 -26.24 -11.19 13.07
C THR A 92 -24.87 -11.70 12.62
N LEU A 93 -23.99 -11.99 13.59
CA LEU A 93 -22.66 -12.56 13.31
C LEU A 93 -22.74 -13.90 12.58
N ALA A 94 -23.68 -14.77 12.99
CA ALA A 94 -23.86 -16.08 12.39
C ALA A 94 -24.27 -16.00 10.90
N GLU A 95 -25.20 -15.09 10.57
CA GLU A 95 -25.61 -14.88 9.18
C GLU A 95 -24.49 -14.23 8.34
N ARG A 96 -23.70 -13.33 8.93
CA ARG A 96 -22.52 -12.75 8.28
C ARG A 96 -21.46 -13.80 7.99
N GLU A 97 -21.19 -14.69 8.91
CA GLU A 97 -20.26 -15.80 8.74
C GLU A 97 -20.76 -16.77 7.66
N ALA A 98 -22.05 -17.14 7.70
CA ALA A 98 -22.66 -17.98 6.69
C ALA A 98 -22.57 -17.34 5.29
N LEU A 99 -22.82 -16.05 5.17
CA LEU A 99 -22.66 -15.31 3.90
C LEU A 99 -21.19 -15.29 3.44
N ALA A 100 -20.24 -15.04 4.35
CA ALA A 100 -18.81 -15.06 4.04
C ALA A 100 -18.37 -16.43 3.52
N LEU A 101 -18.84 -17.52 4.12
CA LEU A 101 -18.55 -18.88 3.68
C LEU A 101 -19.20 -19.21 2.32
N ALA A 102 -20.41 -18.71 2.06
CA ALA A 102 -21.07 -18.86 0.77
C ALA A 102 -20.30 -18.13 -0.35
N ILE A 103 -19.91 -16.87 -0.11
CA ILE A 103 -19.06 -16.09 -1.02
C ILE A 103 -17.70 -16.81 -1.21
N GLY A 104 -17.13 -17.33 -0.12
CA GLY A 104 -15.89 -18.08 -0.14
C GLY A 104 -15.95 -19.32 -1.03
N ALA A 105 -17.05 -20.09 -0.93
CA ALA A 105 -17.29 -21.27 -1.77
C ALA A 105 -17.46 -20.91 -3.25
N ASP A 106 -18.23 -19.85 -3.54
CA ASP A 106 -18.42 -19.35 -4.91
C ASP A 106 -17.08 -18.88 -5.52
N GLY A 107 -16.25 -18.16 -4.78
CA GLY A 107 -14.92 -17.75 -5.27
C GLY A 107 -13.96 -18.92 -5.49
N ARG A 108 -13.99 -19.96 -4.63
CA ARG A 108 -13.26 -21.22 -4.87
C ARG A 108 -13.72 -21.88 -6.16
N GLN A 109 -15.01 -21.86 -6.42
CA GLN A 109 -15.57 -22.41 -7.65
C GLN A 109 -15.08 -21.65 -8.89
N VAL A 110 -15.02 -20.30 -8.84
CA VAL A 110 -14.42 -19.51 -9.92
C VAL A 110 -12.96 -19.89 -10.14
N LEU A 111 -12.17 -19.98 -9.06
CA LEU A 111 -10.77 -20.37 -9.15
C LEU A 111 -10.57 -21.77 -9.72
N ALA A 112 -11.48 -22.72 -9.42
CA ALA A 112 -11.48 -24.06 -10.01
C ALA A 112 -11.80 -24.02 -11.50
N TRP A 113 -12.81 -23.26 -11.93
CA TRP A 113 -13.12 -23.10 -13.36
C TRP A 113 -11.96 -22.49 -14.14
N VAL A 114 -11.29 -21.48 -13.54
CA VAL A 114 -10.13 -20.83 -14.16
C VAL A 114 -8.96 -21.79 -14.37
N GLN A 115 -8.81 -22.81 -13.52
CA GLN A 115 -7.74 -23.80 -13.62
C GLN A 115 -8.05 -24.95 -14.61
N ALA A 116 -9.29 -25.10 -15.06
CA ALA A 116 -9.67 -26.15 -15.98
C ALA A 116 -8.92 -26.03 -17.32
N ASP A 117 -8.54 -27.17 -17.93
CA ASP A 117 -7.72 -27.21 -19.16
C ASP A 117 -8.33 -26.44 -20.33
N ALA A 118 -9.64 -26.45 -20.45
CA ALA A 118 -10.37 -25.75 -21.50
C ALA A 118 -10.46 -24.23 -21.32
N THR A 119 -9.97 -23.68 -20.20
CA THR A 119 -10.06 -22.24 -19.92
C THR A 119 -9.07 -21.43 -20.75
N PRO A 120 -9.51 -20.36 -21.43
CA PRO A 120 -8.63 -19.52 -22.22
C PRO A 120 -7.48 -18.92 -21.41
N HIS A 121 -6.30 -18.78 -22.03
CA HIS A 121 -5.11 -18.23 -21.39
C HIS A 121 -5.36 -16.82 -20.79
N LEU A 122 -6.10 -15.95 -21.49
CA LEU A 122 -6.50 -14.63 -21.01
C LEU A 122 -7.19 -14.70 -19.64
N VAL A 123 -8.12 -15.63 -19.46
CA VAL A 123 -8.86 -15.82 -18.20
C VAL A 123 -7.95 -16.35 -17.10
N ARG A 124 -7.09 -17.33 -17.40
CA ARG A 124 -6.16 -17.92 -16.40
C ARG A 124 -5.21 -16.87 -15.81
N HIS A 125 -4.77 -15.92 -16.62
CA HIS A 125 -3.77 -14.90 -16.25
C HIS A 125 -4.38 -13.52 -16.00
N HIS A 126 -5.70 -13.43 -15.93
CA HIS A 126 -6.41 -12.17 -15.72
C HIS A 126 -6.05 -11.54 -14.36
N SER A 127 -5.84 -10.21 -14.36
CA SER A 127 -5.43 -9.47 -13.14
C SER A 127 -6.44 -9.61 -11.99
N ALA A 128 -7.74 -9.54 -12.31
CA ALA A 128 -8.81 -9.71 -11.31
C ALA A 128 -8.84 -11.13 -10.72
N VAL A 129 -8.49 -12.17 -11.49
CA VAL A 129 -8.37 -13.54 -10.99
C VAL A 129 -7.16 -13.69 -10.06
N ARG A 130 -6.05 -13.05 -10.37
CA ARG A 130 -4.89 -13.02 -9.47
C ARG A 130 -5.24 -12.34 -8.15
N LEU A 131 -5.95 -11.21 -8.22
CA LEU A 131 -6.43 -10.49 -7.05
C LEU A 131 -7.39 -11.35 -6.21
N LEU A 132 -8.38 -11.99 -6.84
CA LEU A 132 -9.29 -12.93 -6.18
C LEU A 132 -8.50 -14.01 -5.42
N ARG A 133 -7.52 -14.63 -6.06
CA ARG A 133 -6.67 -15.66 -5.43
C ARG A 133 -5.92 -15.13 -4.22
N GLN A 134 -5.34 -13.93 -4.32
CA GLN A 134 -4.63 -13.30 -3.21
C GLN A 134 -5.55 -13.04 -2.03
N VAL A 135 -6.72 -12.43 -2.25
CA VAL A 135 -7.70 -12.17 -1.20
C VAL A 135 -8.19 -13.47 -0.58
N TRP A 136 -8.47 -14.52 -1.37
CA TRP A 136 -8.92 -15.81 -0.84
C TRP A 136 -7.88 -16.49 0.05
N ILE A 137 -6.60 -16.48 -0.35
CA ILE A 137 -5.50 -16.99 0.49
C ILE A 137 -5.40 -16.21 1.80
N GLN A 138 -5.63 -14.91 1.76
CA GLN A 138 -5.59 -14.06 2.95
C GLN A 138 -6.76 -14.27 3.90
N GLN A 139 -7.93 -14.62 3.38
CA GLN A 139 -9.18 -14.65 4.14
C GLN A 139 -9.63 -16.04 4.55
N PHE A 140 -9.21 -17.09 3.84
CA PHE A 140 -9.64 -18.46 4.09
C PHE A 140 -8.44 -19.38 4.31
N TYR A 141 -8.65 -20.48 5.03
CA TYR A 141 -7.70 -21.59 5.08
C TYR A 141 -7.86 -22.41 3.80
N ALA A 142 -6.83 -22.39 2.94
CA ALA A 142 -6.93 -22.87 1.56
C ALA A 142 -7.12 -24.40 1.45
N GLU A 143 -6.57 -25.17 2.38
CA GLU A 143 -6.47 -26.63 2.31
C GLU A 143 -7.56 -27.36 3.12
N GLU A 144 -8.47 -26.65 3.76
CA GLU A 144 -9.48 -27.25 4.63
C GLU A 144 -10.80 -27.52 3.89
N ALA A 145 -11.33 -28.72 4.10
CA ALA A 145 -12.70 -29.08 3.75
C ALA A 145 -13.43 -29.48 5.05
N PRO A 146 -14.48 -28.76 5.48
CA PRO A 146 -15.13 -27.62 4.82
C PRO A 146 -14.30 -26.33 4.85
N LEU A 147 -14.58 -25.42 3.90
CA LEU A 147 -13.94 -24.09 3.86
C LEU A 147 -14.14 -23.35 5.18
N ARG A 148 -13.05 -22.79 5.72
CA ARG A 148 -13.10 -22.01 6.96
C ARG A 148 -12.53 -20.62 6.75
N LEU A 149 -13.20 -19.63 7.34
CA LEU A 149 -12.71 -18.24 7.41
C LEU A 149 -11.55 -18.17 8.42
N ARG A 150 -10.47 -17.45 8.09
CA ARG A 150 -9.37 -17.20 9.04
C ARG A 150 -9.87 -16.39 10.24
N ALA A 151 -9.41 -16.74 11.43
CA ALA A 151 -9.59 -15.88 12.59
C ALA A 151 -8.82 -14.56 12.42
N GLU A 152 -9.21 -13.50 13.09
CA GLU A 152 -8.56 -12.18 12.97
C GLU A 152 -7.06 -12.24 13.27
N LYS A 153 -6.66 -13.01 14.27
CA LYS A 153 -5.25 -13.24 14.64
C LYS A 153 -4.41 -13.96 13.59
N ASP A 154 -5.08 -14.66 12.66
CA ASP A 154 -4.44 -15.45 11.59
C ASP A 154 -4.48 -14.74 10.22
N LEU A 155 -4.98 -13.50 10.22
CA LEU A 155 -4.91 -12.64 9.04
C LEU A 155 -3.47 -12.15 8.82
N PRO A 156 -3.09 -11.86 7.57
CA PRO A 156 -1.82 -11.20 7.29
C PRO A 156 -1.71 -9.85 8.00
N PRO A 157 -0.50 -9.37 8.26
CA PRO A 157 -0.32 -8.03 8.80
C PRO A 157 -0.89 -6.96 7.85
N ALA A 158 -1.30 -5.81 8.41
CA ALA A 158 -1.94 -4.71 7.67
C ALA A 158 -1.13 -4.28 6.43
N SER A 159 0.21 -4.39 6.47
CA SER A 159 1.09 -4.08 5.34
C SER A 159 0.90 -5.00 4.11
N ARG A 160 0.28 -6.16 4.28
CA ARG A 160 0.02 -7.14 3.22
C ARG A 160 -1.46 -7.37 2.95
N LEU A 161 -2.34 -6.99 3.88
CA LEU A 161 -3.77 -7.24 3.79
C LEU A 161 -4.40 -6.34 2.72
N ILE A 162 -5.07 -6.97 1.76
CA ILE A 162 -5.82 -6.26 0.72
C ILE A 162 -7.19 -5.87 1.27
N GLY A 163 -7.47 -4.58 1.31
CA GLY A 163 -8.72 -4.03 1.85
C GLY A 163 -9.80 -3.75 0.81
N SER A 164 -9.42 -3.67 -0.48
CA SER A 164 -10.37 -3.39 -1.55
C SER A 164 -9.88 -3.92 -2.89
N PRO A 165 -10.76 -4.47 -3.75
CA PRO A 165 -10.39 -4.87 -5.11
C PRO A 165 -10.19 -3.68 -6.06
N TYR A 166 -10.68 -2.51 -5.70
CA TYR A 166 -10.62 -1.30 -6.52
C TYR A 166 -9.31 -0.53 -6.36
N ASP A 167 -8.60 -0.76 -5.26
CA ASP A 167 -7.26 -0.25 -5.00
C ASP A 167 -6.52 -1.25 -4.11
N PRO A 168 -5.94 -2.31 -4.71
CA PRO A 168 -5.32 -3.40 -3.96
C PRO A 168 -3.98 -3.00 -3.30
N ASP A 169 -3.43 -1.84 -3.62
CA ASP A 169 -2.18 -1.34 -3.06
C ASP A 169 -2.40 -0.39 -1.88
N ALA A 170 -3.60 0.16 -1.73
CA ALA A 170 -3.97 0.94 -0.55
C ALA A 170 -3.89 0.10 0.73
N ARG A 171 -3.34 0.68 1.80
CA ARG A 171 -3.20 0.00 3.09
C ARG A 171 -3.83 0.82 4.21
N VAL A 172 -4.36 0.09 5.18
CA VAL A 172 -4.83 0.71 6.43
C VAL A 172 -3.63 0.98 7.32
N SER A 173 -3.53 2.20 7.81
CA SER A 173 -2.52 2.61 8.79
C SER A 173 -3.16 3.50 9.86
N THR A 174 -2.53 3.53 11.03
CA THR A 174 -2.98 4.35 12.17
C THR A 174 -1.79 5.13 12.70
N LYS A 175 -1.98 6.44 12.88
CA LYS A 175 -1.00 7.31 13.54
C LYS A 175 -1.73 8.09 14.63
N ARG A 176 -1.34 7.87 15.89
CA ARG A 176 -2.07 8.37 17.06
C ARG A 176 -3.53 7.89 16.99
N ASP A 177 -4.51 8.78 17.02
CA ASP A 177 -5.95 8.47 17.02
C ASP A 177 -6.58 8.50 15.61
N THR A 178 -5.76 8.69 14.57
CA THR A 178 -6.26 8.78 13.18
C THR A 178 -5.92 7.51 12.42
N THR A 179 -6.95 6.84 11.93
CA THR A 179 -6.83 5.69 11.01
C THR A 179 -7.23 6.13 9.61
N TRP A 180 -6.43 5.76 8.62
CA TRP A 180 -6.74 6.01 7.21
C TRP A 180 -6.44 4.80 6.36
N ASN A 181 -7.07 4.72 5.19
CA ASN A 181 -6.77 3.75 4.15
C ASN A 181 -6.21 4.49 2.93
N GLY A 182 -5.01 4.15 2.52
CA GLY A 182 -4.37 4.81 1.39
C GLY A 182 -2.86 4.68 1.39
N TYR A 183 -2.20 5.83 1.26
CA TYR A 183 -0.78 5.95 0.98
C TYR A 183 -0.11 6.97 1.90
N LYS A 184 1.22 6.94 1.91
CA LYS A 184 2.06 8.06 2.35
C LYS A 184 2.72 8.68 1.12
N VAL A 185 2.84 10.00 1.12
CA VAL A 185 3.62 10.75 0.15
C VAL A 185 4.73 11.46 0.89
N TYR A 186 5.94 11.21 0.47
CA TYR A 186 7.15 11.86 0.97
C TYR A 186 7.56 12.93 -0.02
N LEU A 187 7.69 14.15 0.47
CA LEU A 187 8.11 15.30 -0.31
C LEU A 187 9.49 15.74 0.16
N SER A 188 10.46 15.70 -0.75
CA SER A 188 11.78 16.27 -0.53
C SER A 188 11.84 17.64 -1.16
N GLU A 189 12.38 18.62 -0.44
CA GLU A 189 12.53 19.99 -0.95
C GLU A 189 13.88 20.58 -0.57
N THR A 190 14.36 21.55 -1.35
CA THR A 190 15.52 22.35 -0.99
C THR A 190 15.19 23.24 0.22
N CYS A 191 16.14 23.41 1.14
CA CYS A 191 15.97 24.25 2.33
C CYS A 191 17.22 25.11 2.63
N ASN A 192 17.96 25.50 1.57
CA ASN A 192 19.10 26.39 1.71
C ASN A 192 18.63 27.76 2.23
N ALA A 193 19.47 28.44 3.03
CA ALA A 193 19.17 29.77 3.57
C ALA A 193 18.88 30.83 2.47
N GLU A 194 19.47 30.66 1.31
CA GLU A 194 19.27 31.52 0.14
C GLU A 194 18.64 30.72 -1.01
N GLY A 195 17.61 31.26 -1.61
CA GLY A 195 16.91 30.69 -2.75
C GLY A 195 15.51 30.17 -2.42
N PRO A 196 14.75 29.72 -3.41
CA PRO A 196 13.43 29.19 -3.22
C PRO A 196 13.47 27.76 -2.68
N ASN A 197 12.46 27.37 -1.89
CA ASN A 197 12.21 25.98 -1.57
C ASN A 197 11.52 25.32 -2.77
N LEU A 198 12.18 24.34 -3.35
CA LEU A 198 11.70 23.61 -4.53
C LEU A 198 11.55 22.12 -4.18
N ILE A 199 10.42 21.54 -4.56
CA ILE A 199 10.23 20.08 -4.46
C ILE A 199 11.21 19.41 -5.41
N THR A 200 12.08 18.55 -4.88
CA THR A 200 13.15 17.85 -5.61
C THR A 200 12.86 16.38 -5.81
N ASP A 201 12.02 15.79 -4.96
CA ASP A 201 11.57 14.41 -5.09
C ASP A 201 10.19 14.19 -4.48
N VAL A 202 9.45 13.24 -5.05
CA VAL A 202 8.14 12.80 -4.58
C VAL A 202 8.12 11.28 -4.59
N GLN A 203 8.01 10.66 -3.41
CA GLN A 203 7.87 9.22 -3.26
C GLN A 203 6.48 8.90 -2.72
N THR A 204 5.73 8.08 -3.45
CA THR A 204 4.45 7.53 -2.98
C THR A 204 4.63 6.08 -2.57
N THR A 205 4.18 5.74 -1.38
CA THR A 205 4.31 4.39 -0.82
C THR A 205 3.00 3.94 -0.18
N PRO A 206 2.79 2.63 0.02
CA PRO A 206 1.70 2.15 0.86
C PRO A 206 1.76 2.79 2.25
N ALA A 207 0.60 3.08 2.84
CA ALA A 207 0.51 3.79 4.14
C ALA A 207 1.26 3.12 5.29
N THR A 208 1.58 1.84 5.16
CA THR A 208 2.28 1.02 6.17
C THR A 208 3.81 1.02 6.04
N MET A 209 4.38 1.65 4.99
CA MET A 209 5.82 1.75 4.85
C MET A 209 6.38 2.67 5.94
N SER A 210 7.49 2.27 6.57
CA SER A 210 8.15 3.07 7.60
C SER A 210 8.96 4.21 6.98
N ASP A 211 9.15 5.27 7.75
CA ASP A 211 9.90 6.45 7.30
C ASP A 211 11.40 6.11 7.13
N VAL A 212 11.93 5.19 7.96
CA VAL A 212 13.29 4.63 7.82
C VAL A 212 13.49 3.95 6.46
N GLU A 213 12.56 3.08 6.03
CA GLU A 213 12.66 2.35 4.75
C GLU A 213 12.67 3.27 3.53
N VAL A 214 12.07 4.46 3.65
CA VAL A 214 12.00 5.42 2.54
C VAL A 214 13.27 6.22 2.37
N THR A 215 14.05 6.44 3.43
CA THR A 215 15.26 7.29 3.40
C THR A 215 16.23 6.86 2.30
N SER A 216 16.50 5.57 2.16
CA SER A 216 17.38 5.06 1.10
C SER A 216 16.82 5.27 -0.31
N ARG A 217 15.50 5.20 -0.50
CA ARG A 217 14.84 5.48 -1.78
C ARG A 217 14.91 6.95 -2.14
N VAL A 218 14.70 7.82 -1.15
CA VAL A 218 14.83 9.27 -1.32
C VAL A 218 16.27 9.62 -1.72
N HIS A 219 17.28 9.09 -1.03
CA HIS A 219 18.69 9.33 -1.37
C HIS A 219 19.00 8.83 -2.78
N ALA A 220 18.53 7.65 -3.17
CA ALA A 220 18.75 7.13 -4.53
C ALA A 220 18.07 7.99 -5.62
N ALA A 221 16.95 8.65 -5.30
CA ALA A 221 16.21 9.49 -6.25
C ALA A 221 16.77 10.91 -6.36
N LEU A 222 17.41 11.43 -5.30
CA LEU A 222 17.97 12.77 -5.29
C LEU A 222 19.23 12.83 -6.16
N GLN A 223 19.08 13.40 -7.34
CA GLN A 223 20.20 13.62 -8.27
C GLN A 223 21.14 14.68 -7.68
N GLY A 224 22.42 14.32 -7.56
CA GLY A 224 23.44 15.22 -6.97
C GLY A 224 23.29 15.36 -5.46
N LEU A 225 23.22 14.22 -4.78
CA LEU A 225 23.04 14.01 -3.34
C LEU A 225 23.27 15.26 -2.47
N PRO A 226 22.37 15.61 -1.54
CA PRO A 226 22.55 16.75 -0.65
C PRO A 226 23.80 16.58 0.22
N ALA A 227 24.38 17.68 0.72
CA ALA A 227 25.37 17.59 1.78
C ALA A 227 24.71 17.28 3.12
N GLU A 228 23.57 17.92 3.37
CA GLU A 228 22.77 17.77 4.58
C GLU A 228 21.34 17.44 4.21
N HIS A 229 20.76 16.46 4.89
CA HIS A 229 19.37 16.05 4.71
C HIS A 229 18.64 16.07 6.04
N PHE A 230 17.71 17.00 6.19
CA PHE A 230 16.93 17.21 7.40
C PHE A 230 15.67 16.36 7.38
N VAL A 231 15.42 15.64 8.47
CA VAL A 231 14.27 14.73 8.62
C VAL A 231 13.71 14.79 10.04
N ASP A 232 12.49 14.28 10.25
CA ASP A 232 11.95 14.15 11.60
C ASP A 232 12.54 12.91 12.35
N SER A 233 12.18 12.75 13.61
CA SER A 233 12.70 11.68 14.48
C SER A 233 12.33 10.25 14.04
N ALA A 234 11.40 10.09 13.10
CA ALA A 234 10.97 8.77 12.63
C ALA A 234 11.85 8.18 11.52
N TYR A 235 12.76 8.99 10.95
CA TYR A 235 13.61 8.58 9.83
C TYR A 235 14.98 8.03 10.26
N PRO A 236 15.74 8.65 11.20
CA PRO A 236 17.07 8.19 11.51
C PRO A 236 17.05 6.96 12.42
N ASP A 237 17.77 5.94 12.01
CA ASP A 237 18.26 4.85 12.85
C ASP A 237 19.76 4.68 12.63
N ALA A 238 20.40 3.81 13.40
CA ALA A 238 21.84 3.61 13.33
C ALA A 238 22.31 3.16 11.93
N GLU A 239 21.56 2.30 11.28
CA GLU A 239 21.88 1.80 9.95
C GLU A 239 21.73 2.90 8.88
N THR A 240 20.62 3.64 8.91
CA THR A 240 20.35 4.75 7.98
C THR A 240 21.39 5.87 8.10
N LEU A 241 21.81 6.21 9.33
CA LEU A 241 22.87 7.19 9.57
C LEU A 241 24.18 6.76 8.94
N VAL A 242 24.62 5.51 9.17
CA VAL A 242 25.85 4.96 8.59
C VAL A 242 25.78 4.92 7.06
N GLN A 243 24.66 4.46 6.49
CA GLN A 243 24.49 4.40 5.03
C GLN A 243 24.47 5.78 4.39
N SER A 244 23.85 6.77 5.03
CA SER A 244 23.85 8.15 4.57
C SER A 244 25.28 8.72 4.58
N GLN A 245 26.04 8.47 5.65
CA GLN A 245 27.42 8.94 5.77
C GLN A 245 28.34 8.31 4.72
N ILE A 246 28.17 7.02 4.39
CA ILE A 246 28.92 6.35 3.31
C ILE A 246 28.64 7.03 1.96
N GLN A 247 27.41 7.51 1.73
CA GLN A 247 27.04 8.27 0.53
C GLN A 247 27.49 9.74 0.59
N GLY A 248 28.11 10.18 1.70
CA GLY A 248 28.55 11.56 1.92
C GLY A 248 27.39 12.51 2.21
N ILE A 249 26.28 12.02 2.76
CA ILE A 249 25.12 12.78 3.21
C ILE A 249 25.14 12.84 4.73
N ASP A 250 25.08 14.03 5.29
CA ASP A 250 24.82 14.23 6.70
C ASP A 250 23.30 14.20 6.94
N LEU A 251 22.81 13.09 7.52
CA LEU A 251 21.39 12.91 7.83
C LEU A 251 21.11 13.52 9.21
N VAL A 252 20.44 14.65 9.22
CA VAL A 252 20.18 15.46 10.41
C VAL A 252 18.74 15.31 10.86
N GLY A 253 18.53 14.80 12.06
CA GLY A 253 17.21 14.67 12.66
C GLY A 253 17.27 14.40 14.16
N PRO A 254 16.18 14.66 14.90
CA PRO A 254 16.14 14.35 16.33
C PRO A 254 16.28 12.85 16.54
N VAL A 255 17.15 12.44 17.44
CA VAL A 255 17.29 11.03 17.84
C VAL A 255 16.06 10.62 18.67
N HIS A 256 15.53 9.42 18.43
CA HIS A 256 14.49 8.85 19.27
C HIS A 256 14.95 8.75 20.72
N ARG A 257 14.10 9.17 21.65
CA ARG A 257 14.35 8.91 23.08
C ARG A 257 14.45 7.39 23.28
N ASP A 258 15.49 6.98 23.97
CA ASP A 258 15.61 5.60 24.42
C ASP A 258 14.47 5.30 25.41
N THR A 259 13.53 4.45 25.00
CA THR A 259 12.41 3.98 25.82
C THR A 259 12.64 2.58 26.38
N SER A 260 13.85 2.05 26.23
CA SER A 260 14.22 0.74 26.77
C SER A 260 14.07 0.70 28.28
N TRP A 261 13.93 -0.51 28.82
CA TRP A 261 13.86 -0.68 30.27
C TRP A 261 15.18 -0.25 30.96
N GLN A 262 16.32 -0.35 30.25
CA GLN A 262 17.61 0.14 30.73
C GLN A 262 17.61 1.67 30.91
N ALA A 263 17.08 2.40 29.92
CA ALA A 263 16.94 3.86 30.02
C ALA A 263 16.01 4.26 31.16
N GLN A 264 14.88 3.53 31.30
CA GLN A 264 13.92 3.76 32.41
C GLN A 264 14.54 3.44 33.78
N ALA A 265 15.49 2.52 33.86
CA ALA A 265 16.26 2.17 35.06
C ALA A 265 17.45 3.09 35.32
N GLY A 266 17.67 4.15 34.50
CA GLY A 266 18.82 5.02 34.60
C GLY A 266 20.16 4.38 34.17
N GLN A 267 20.10 3.30 33.38
CA GLN A 267 21.25 2.53 32.90
C GLN A 267 21.47 2.69 31.36
N GLY A 268 20.70 3.58 30.73
CA GLY A 268 20.84 3.88 29.31
C GLY A 268 22.03 4.76 28.99
N TYR A 269 22.40 4.83 27.69
CA TYR A 269 23.41 5.75 27.21
C TYR A 269 22.90 7.18 27.32
N ASP A 270 23.76 8.10 27.81
CA ASP A 270 23.49 9.53 27.75
C ASP A 270 23.76 10.04 26.34
N LEU A 271 22.71 10.47 25.66
CA LEU A 271 22.77 10.98 24.28
C LEU A 271 22.88 12.52 24.27
N THR A 272 23.19 13.16 25.41
CA THR A 272 23.28 14.63 25.54
C THR A 272 24.70 15.16 25.39
N GLU A 273 25.71 14.30 25.15
CA GLU A 273 27.09 14.71 24.86
C GLU A 273 27.43 14.68 23.38
#